data_cd1db89b1def7f906795fb5aed139fae
#
_entry.id   cd1db89b1def7f906795fb5aed139fae
#
_cell.length_a   1.000
_cell.length_b   1.000
_cell.length_c   1.000
_cell.angle_alpha   90.00
_cell.angle_beta   90.00
_cell.angle_gamma   90.00
#
_symmetry.space_group_name_H-M   'P 1'
#
loop_
_entity.id
_entity.type
_entity.pdbx_description
1 polymer ?
#
loop_
_entity_poly.entity_id
_entity_poly.type
_entity_poly.pdbx_seq_one_letter_code
_entity_poly.pdbx_strand_id
1 'polypeptide(L)'
;PGDLFTSILPNLIVPGVTEALRSAAAPIFFVINVMTKYGETHRFKARDFVIELETVLQRRLDGIIINSAKPNASLLKAYREQKADLVVVDTSDDWWADRRLVAADLLDTTGGVVRHDSRKLAALIEGIAEDLTRRDGKAS
;
A
#
# COMPACT_ATOMS: atom_id res chain seq x y z
N PRO A 1 7.27 0.27 0.12
CA PRO A 1 7.21 -0.14 -1.29
C PRO A 1 7.96 0.84 -2.17
N GLY A 2 8.24 0.43 -3.40
CA GLY A 2 8.72 1.34 -4.43
C GLY A 2 7.63 2.30 -4.91
N ASP A 3 8.02 3.28 -5.73
CA ASP A 3 7.06 4.20 -6.33
C ASP A 3 6.12 3.46 -7.31
N LEU A 4 4.86 3.87 -7.36
CA LEU A 4 3.84 3.19 -8.13
C LEU A 4 4.21 3.07 -9.62
N PHE A 5 4.47 4.21 -10.28
CA PHE A 5 4.68 4.25 -11.73
C PHE A 5 6.10 3.90 -12.16
N THR A 6 7.10 4.09 -11.31
CA THR A 6 8.51 3.86 -11.69
C THR A 6 9.11 2.57 -11.11
N SER A 7 8.43 1.93 -10.16
CA SER A 7 8.93 0.71 -9.54
C SER A 7 7.93 -0.45 -9.57
N ILE A 8 6.66 -0.21 -9.22
CA ILE A 8 5.67 -1.30 -9.10
C ILE A 8 5.10 -1.67 -10.45
N LEU A 9 4.44 -0.72 -11.13
CA LEU A 9 3.78 -0.98 -12.41
C LEU A 9 4.73 -1.48 -13.51
N PRO A 10 5.98 -0.99 -13.64
CA PRO A 10 6.90 -1.53 -14.64
C PRO A 10 7.19 -3.03 -14.51
N ASN A 11 7.16 -3.57 -13.30
CA ASN A 11 7.30 -5.01 -13.09
C ASN A 11 6.03 -5.79 -13.50
N LEU A 12 4.87 -5.18 -13.34
CA LEU A 12 3.59 -5.82 -13.67
C LEU A 12 3.32 -5.90 -15.18
N ILE A 13 3.83 -4.94 -15.95
CA ILE A 13 3.67 -4.95 -17.41
C ILE A 13 4.64 -5.88 -18.16
N VAL A 14 5.55 -6.54 -17.44
CA VAL A 14 6.39 -7.60 -18.02
C VAL A 14 5.47 -8.74 -18.46
N PRO A 15 5.61 -9.23 -19.72
CA PRO A 15 4.76 -10.29 -20.23
C PRO A 15 4.72 -11.52 -19.31
N GLY A 16 3.53 -12.01 -19.00
CA GLY A 16 3.30 -13.16 -18.13
C GLY A 16 3.19 -12.85 -16.63
N VAL A 17 3.69 -11.71 -16.16
CA VAL A 17 3.65 -11.38 -14.72
C VAL A 17 2.21 -11.10 -14.26
N THR A 18 1.50 -10.25 -14.97
CA THR A 18 0.11 -9.91 -14.62
C THR A 18 -0.82 -11.11 -14.73
N GLU A 19 -0.64 -11.93 -15.76
CA GLU A 19 -1.40 -13.18 -15.94
C GLU A 19 -1.16 -14.16 -14.79
N ALA A 20 0.11 -14.33 -14.40
CA ALA A 20 0.47 -15.20 -13.27
C ALA A 20 -0.14 -14.70 -11.96
N LEU A 21 -0.06 -13.39 -11.69
CA LEU A 21 -0.65 -12.79 -10.49
C LEU A 21 -2.19 -12.90 -10.51
N ARG A 22 -2.82 -12.65 -11.65
CA ARG A 22 -4.28 -12.72 -11.79
C ARG A 22 -4.80 -14.12 -11.52
N SER A 23 -4.10 -15.16 -11.96
CA SER A 23 -4.47 -16.56 -11.77
C SER A 23 -3.96 -17.19 -10.47
N ALA A 24 -3.13 -16.47 -9.71
CA ALA A 24 -2.61 -16.98 -8.45
C ALA A 24 -3.73 -17.23 -7.42
N ALA A 25 -3.70 -18.40 -6.78
CA ALA A 25 -4.58 -18.71 -5.65
C ALA A 25 -4.17 -17.93 -4.38
N ALA A 26 -2.91 -17.52 -4.29
CA ALA A 26 -2.41 -16.76 -3.16
C ALA A 26 -3.07 -15.36 -3.11
N PRO A 27 -3.40 -14.86 -1.92
CA PRO A 27 -3.95 -13.51 -1.75
C PRO A 27 -2.88 -12.45 -2.04
N ILE A 28 -3.31 -11.37 -2.68
CA ILE A 28 -2.46 -10.24 -3.05
C ILE A 28 -2.77 -9.06 -2.12
N PHE A 29 -1.76 -8.61 -1.39
CA PHE A 29 -1.82 -7.44 -0.54
C PHE A 29 -0.97 -6.31 -1.12
N PHE A 30 -1.50 -5.10 -1.06
CA PHE A 30 -0.78 -3.91 -1.47
C PHE A 30 -0.46 -3.02 -0.28
N VAL A 31 0.80 -2.64 -0.11
CA VAL A 31 1.25 -1.66 0.88
C VAL A 31 1.28 -0.29 0.24
N ILE A 32 0.39 0.61 0.66
CA ILE A 32 0.30 1.97 0.09
C ILE A 32 1.48 2.82 0.55
N ASN A 33 2.05 3.60 -0.36
CA ASN A 33 3.11 4.57 -0.04
C ASN A 33 2.66 5.56 1.04
N VAL A 34 3.57 5.94 1.95
CA VAL A 34 3.26 6.93 3.00
C VAL A 34 3.11 8.33 2.41
N MET A 35 3.96 8.67 1.43
CA MET A 35 4.00 9.99 0.80
C MET A 35 3.68 9.88 -0.69
N THR A 36 3.05 10.93 -1.22
CA THR A 36 2.95 11.13 -2.67
C THR A 36 4.29 11.56 -3.25
N LYS A 37 4.46 11.46 -4.56
CA LYS A 37 5.64 11.90 -5.28
C LYS A 37 5.27 12.89 -6.38
N TYR A 38 5.90 14.07 -6.37
CA TYR A 38 5.66 15.08 -7.39
C TYR A 38 6.04 14.58 -8.79
N GLY A 39 5.20 14.88 -9.77
CA GLY A 39 5.38 14.42 -11.13
C GLY A 39 4.87 13.00 -11.41
N GLU A 40 4.59 12.21 -10.36
CA GLU A 40 4.04 10.85 -10.48
C GLU A 40 2.66 10.74 -9.81
N THR A 41 2.65 10.67 -8.49
CA THR A 41 1.43 10.42 -7.69
C THR A 41 1.00 11.66 -6.88
N HIS A 42 1.42 12.88 -7.26
CA HIS A 42 0.99 14.09 -6.57
C HIS A 42 -0.54 14.21 -6.62
N ARG A 43 -1.13 14.61 -5.49
CA ARG A 43 -2.59 14.65 -5.26
C ARG A 43 -3.28 13.29 -5.20
N PHE A 44 -2.58 12.17 -5.34
CA PHE A 44 -3.19 10.85 -5.16
C PHE A 44 -3.63 10.65 -3.72
N LYS A 45 -4.84 10.14 -3.55
CA LYS A 45 -5.31 9.51 -2.31
C LYS A 45 -5.04 8.01 -2.36
N ALA A 46 -5.15 7.34 -1.24
CA ALA A 46 -4.94 5.89 -1.15
C ALA A 46 -5.79 5.10 -2.18
N ARG A 47 -7.03 5.54 -2.40
CA ARG A 47 -7.93 4.96 -3.40
C ARG A 47 -7.34 4.99 -4.82
N ASP A 48 -6.70 6.08 -5.20
CA ASP A 48 -6.14 6.24 -6.56
C ASP A 48 -5.02 5.23 -6.82
N PHE A 49 -4.15 5.00 -5.82
CA PHE A 49 -3.13 3.96 -5.90
C PHE A 49 -3.71 2.57 -6.13
N VAL A 50 -4.80 2.24 -5.43
CA VAL A 50 -5.45 0.94 -5.55
C VAL A 50 -6.11 0.78 -6.91
N ILE A 51 -6.80 1.81 -7.41
CA ILE A 51 -7.45 1.79 -8.72
C ILE A 51 -6.42 1.57 -9.84
N GLU A 52 -5.30 2.28 -9.82
CA GLU A 52 -4.24 2.11 -10.82
C GLU A 52 -3.69 0.68 -10.82
N LEU A 53 -3.41 0.15 -9.64
CA LEU A 53 -2.86 -1.20 -9.51
C LEU A 53 -3.86 -2.27 -9.97
N GLU A 54 -5.11 -2.19 -9.53
CA GLU A 54 -6.17 -3.13 -9.91
C GLU A 54 -6.50 -3.06 -11.41
N THR A 55 -6.39 -1.88 -12.01
CA THR A 55 -6.58 -1.70 -13.46
C THR A 55 -5.52 -2.48 -14.24
N VAL A 56 -4.26 -2.43 -13.84
CA VAL A 56 -3.19 -3.18 -14.49
C VAL A 56 -3.31 -4.68 -14.19
N LEU A 57 -3.56 -5.05 -12.95
CA LEU A 57 -3.73 -6.46 -12.55
C LEU A 57 -4.96 -7.12 -13.16
N GLN A 58 -5.99 -6.35 -13.51
CA GLN A 58 -7.32 -6.86 -13.88
C GLN A 58 -7.87 -7.85 -12.84
N ARG A 59 -7.50 -7.61 -11.59
CA ARG A 59 -7.91 -8.37 -10.41
C ARG A 59 -8.00 -7.44 -9.22
N ARG A 60 -9.00 -7.68 -8.38
CA ARG A 60 -9.15 -6.97 -7.12
C ARG A 60 -8.10 -7.45 -6.11
N LEU A 61 -7.55 -6.52 -5.33
CA LEU A 61 -6.63 -6.83 -4.24
C LEU A 61 -7.38 -7.51 -3.09
N ASP A 62 -6.76 -8.51 -2.48
CA ASP A 62 -7.31 -9.24 -1.33
C ASP A 62 -7.14 -8.46 -0.02
N GLY A 63 -6.21 -7.51 0.01
CA GLY A 63 -6.05 -6.61 1.12
C GLY A 63 -5.15 -5.40 0.82
N ILE A 64 -5.35 -4.36 1.60
CA ILE A 64 -4.63 -3.10 1.47
C ILE A 64 -4.06 -2.74 2.84
N ILE A 65 -2.75 -2.51 2.89
CA ILE A 65 -2.04 -2.13 4.11
C ILE A 65 -1.74 -0.64 4.07
N ILE A 66 -2.13 0.08 5.12
CA ILE A 66 -1.93 1.52 5.23
C ILE A 66 -1.20 1.88 6.52
N ASN A 67 -0.36 2.90 6.44
CA ASN A 67 0.21 3.51 7.62
C ASN A 67 -0.82 4.45 8.27
N SER A 68 -1.08 4.28 9.57
CA SER A 68 -2.00 5.12 10.36
C SER A 68 -1.30 6.25 11.12
N ALA A 69 0.02 6.18 11.27
CA ALA A 69 0.78 7.19 11.99
C ALA A 69 1.06 8.42 11.14
N LYS A 70 1.21 9.57 11.79
CA LYS A 70 1.52 10.84 11.12
C LYS A 70 2.94 11.28 11.48
N PRO A 71 3.75 11.72 10.50
CA PRO A 71 5.01 12.40 10.77
C PRO A 71 4.78 13.69 11.57
N ASN A 72 5.81 14.21 12.22
CA ASN A 72 5.72 15.49 12.87
C ASN A 72 5.51 16.64 11.85
N ALA A 73 5.00 17.78 12.35
CA ALA A 73 4.61 18.89 11.49
C ALA A 73 5.78 19.53 10.72
N SER A 74 6.98 19.55 11.32
CA SER A 74 8.16 20.11 10.66
C SER A 74 8.60 19.27 9.48
N LEU A 75 8.58 17.96 9.62
CA LEU A 75 8.92 17.03 8.56
C LEU A 75 7.88 17.08 7.42
N LEU A 76 6.59 17.12 7.76
CA LEU A 76 5.54 17.31 6.76
C LEU A 76 5.69 18.62 5.99
N LYS A 77 6.11 19.71 6.67
CA LYS A 77 6.38 20.98 5.99
C LYS A 77 7.50 20.84 4.98
N ALA A 78 8.61 20.21 5.34
CA ALA A 78 9.74 20.00 4.43
C ALA A 78 9.33 19.16 3.19
N TYR A 79 8.49 18.16 3.35
CA TYR A 79 7.95 17.38 2.21
C TYR A 79 7.04 18.22 1.32
N ARG A 80 6.19 19.08 1.89
CA ARG A 80 5.32 19.99 1.10
C ARG A 80 6.11 20.98 0.26
N GLU A 81 7.26 21.46 0.76
CA GLU A 81 8.18 22.30 -0.02
C GLU A 81 8.69 21.55 -1.25
N GLN A 82 8.79 20.23 -1.19
CA GLN A 82 9.11 19.34 -2.31
C GLN A 82 7.86 18.89 -3.09
N LYS A 83 6.69 19.48 -2.82
CA LYS A 83 5.39 19.13 -3.42
C LYS A 83 4.98 17.66 -3.20
N ALA A 84 5.42 17.07 -2.10
CA ALA A 84 5.02 15.75 -1.64
C ALA A 84 4.12 15.88 -0.40
N ASP A 85 3.02 15.14 -0.39
CA ASP A 85 2.04 15.15 0.68
C ASP A 85 1.86 13.75 1.27
N LEU A 86 1.40 13.70 2.53
CA LEU A 86 0.97 12.45 3.13
C LEU A 86 -0.19 11.86 2.33
N VAL A 87 -0.11 10.58 2.00
CA VAL A 87 -1.21 9.89 1.32
C VAL A 87 -2.41 9.81 2.26
N VAL A 88 -3.52 10.38 1.83
CA VAL A 88 -4.76 10.42 2.61
C VAL A 88 -5.57 9.15 2.36
N VAL A 89 -6.05 8.56 3.45
CA VAL A 89 -7.01 7.46 3.43
C VAL A 89 -8.32 7.97 4.02
N ASP A 90 -9.32 8.14 3.17
CA ASP A 90 -10.66 8.51 3.60
C ASP A 90 -11.48 7.23 3.79
N THR A 91 -11.50 6.73 5.01
CA THR A 91 -12.23 5.50 5.37
C THR A 91 -13.73 5.72 5.54
N SER A 92 -14.21 6.96 5.46
CA SER A 92 -15.64 7.27 5.44
C SER A 92 -16.29 7.10 4.06
N ASP A 93 -15.48 6.92 3.02
CA ASP A 93 -15.95 6.64 1.67
C ASP A 93 -16.44 5.19 1.59
N ASP A 94 -17.68 4.99 1.15
CA ASP A 94 -18.31 3.66 0.94
C ASP A 94 -17.49 2.75 0.00
N TRP A 95 -16.60 3.34 -0.80
CA TRP A 95 -15.67 2.60 -1.66
C TRP A 95 -14.79 1.61 -0.87
N TRP A 96 -14.56 1.87 0.43
CA TRP A 96 -13.77 1.01 1.31
C TRP A 96 -14.59 -0.08 2.02
N ALA A 97 -15.92 0.01 2.01
CA ALA A 97 -16.80 -0.82 2.84
C ALA A 97 -16.66 -2.33 2.63
N ASP A 98 -16.34 -2.76 1.40
CA ASP A 98 -16.17 -4.16 1.02
C ASP A 98 -14.70 -4.56 0.83
N ARG A 99 -13.74 -3.75 1.31
CA ARG A 99 -12.31 -3.97 1.15
C ARG A 99 -11.65 -4.31 2.48
N ARG A 100 -10.73 -5.28 2.45
CA ARG A 100 -9.89 -5.59 3.61
C ARG A 100 -8.82 -4.50 3.77
N LEU A 101 -9.08 -3.55 4.65
CA LEU A 101 -8.14 -2.48 4.98
C LEU A 101 -7.44 -2.80 6.31
N VAL A 102 -6.11 -2.86 6.30
CA VAL A 102 -5.28 -3.11 7.48
C VAL A 102 -4.50 -1.85 7.79
N ALA A 103 -4.87 -1.16 8.87
CA ALA A 103 -4.23 0.06 9.33
C ALA A 103 -3.32 -0.23 10.53
N ALA A 104 -2.06 0.20 10.47
CA ALA A 104 -1.12 0.06 11.56
C ALA A 104 -0.13 1.24 11.58
N ASP A 105 0.48 1.50 12.74
CA ASP A 105 1.65 2.39 12.80
C ASP A 105 2.85 1.71 12.15
N LEU A 106 3.12 2.09 10.91
CA LEU A 106 4.22 1.55 10.10
C LEU A 106 5.29 2.61 9.82
N LEU A 107 5.28 3.74 10.56
CA LEU A 107 6.12 4.87 10.26
C LEU A 107 7.52 4.73 10.84
N ASP A 108 8.53 5.05 10.03
CA ASP A 108 9.88 5.40 10.42
C ASP A 108 10.20 6.81 9.90
N THR A 109 10.67 7.67 10.81
CA THR A 109 11.09 9.04 10.49
C THR A 109 12.56 9.28 10.84
N THR A 110 13.32 8.23 11.08
CA THR A 110 14.74 8.29 11.42
C THR A 110 15.52 8.94 10.29
N GLY A 111 16.43 9.84 10.63
CA GLY A 111 17.24 10.56 9.64
C GLY A 111 16.47 11.61 8.83
N GLY A 112 15.27 12.03 9.27
CA GLY A 112 14.49 13.08 8.60
C GLY A 112 13.82 12.63 7.30
N VAL A 113 13.70 11.33 7.08
CA VAL A 113 13.04 10.75 5.92
C VAL A 113 11.77 10.02 6.35
N VAL A 114 10.66 10.23 5.64
CA VAL A 114 9.41 9.51 5.88
C VAL A 114 9.40 8.22 5.06
N ARG A 115 9.37 7.09 5.74
CA ARG A 115 9.31 5.77 5.11
C ARG A 115 8.60 4.76 6.00
N HIS A 116 8.34 3.58 5.48
CA HIS A 116 7.88 2.47 6.31
C HIS A 116 9.02 1.94 7.18
N ASP A 117 8.69 1.65 8.44
CA ASP A 117 9.52 0.84 9.32
C ASP A 117 9.47 -0.62 8.84
N SER A 118 10.61 -1.12 8.36
CA SER A 118 10.69 -2.46 7.77
C SER A 118 10.40 -3.57 8.78
N ARG A 119 10.72 -3.37 10.07
CA ARG A 119 10.46 -4.37 11.13
C ARG A 119 8.97 -4.43 11.46
N LYS A 120 8.33 -3.26 11.65
CA LYS A 120 6.89 -3.19 11.89
C LYS A 120 6.10 -3.77 10.72
N LEU A 121 6.51 -3.45 9.49
CA LEU A 121 5.85 -3.96 8.29
C LEU A 121 6.04 -5.47 8.14
N ALA A 122 7.23 -6.01 8.38
CA ALA A 122 7.48 -7.44 8.34
C ALA A 122 6.62 -8.19 9.36
N ALA A 123 6.60 -7.74 10.61
CA ALA A 123 5.78 -8.35 11.66
C ALA A 123 4.28 -8.33 11.32
N LEU A 124 3.79 -7.23 10.72
CA LEU A 124 2.40 -7.15 10.27
C LEU A 124 2.11 -8.17 9.16
N ILE A 125 2.99 -8.29 8.17
CA ILE A 125 2.82 -9.24 7.06
C ILE A 125 2.86 -10.69 7.57
N GLU A 126 3.76 -11.02 8.48
CA GLU A 126 3.82 -12.33 9.13
C GLU A 126 2.50 -12.65 9.84
N GLY A 127 1.97 -11.72 10.64
CA GLY A 127 0.69 -11.90 11.31
C GLY A 127 -0.48 -12.11 10.33
N ILE A 128 -0.51 -11.38 9.22
CA ILE A 128 -1.52 -11.57 8.17
C ILE A 128 -1.40 -12.97 7.55
N ALA A 129 -0.19 -13.42 7.23
CA ALA A 129 0.05 -14.73 6.64
C ALA A 129 -0.37 -15.87 7.57
N GLU A 130 -0.05 -15.78 8.86
CA GLU A 130 -0.47 -16.75 9.88
C GLU A 130 -2.01 -16.81 10.00
N ASP A 131 -2.69 -15.67 9.98
CA ASP A 131 -4.14 -15.61 10.06
C ASP A 131 -4.83 -16.24 8.85
N LEU A 132 -4.27 -16.05 7.66
CA LEU A 132 -4.75 -16.67 6.43
C LEU A 132 -4.60 -18.19 6.51
N THR A 133 -3.42 -18.69 6.88
CA THR A 133 -3.15 -20.13 7.01
C THR A 133 -4.09 -20.80 8.04
N ARG A 134 -4.37 -20.12 9.16
CA ARG A 134 -5.29 -20.64 10.18
C ARG A 134 -6.75 -20.72 9.71
N ARG A 135 -7.17 -19.83 8.81
CA ARG A 135 -8.53 -19.85 8.25
C ARG A 135 -8.70 -21.00 7.25
N ASP A 136 -7.71 -21.21 6.39
CA ASP A 136 -7.74 -22.30 5.41
C ASP A 136 -7.73 -23.66 6.08
N GLY A 137 -6.95 -23.85 7.16
CA GLY A 137 -6.92 -25.07 7.95
C GLY A 137 -8.19 -25.37 8.76
N LYS A 138 -9.11 -24.41 8.92
CA LYS A 138 -10.43 -24.62 9.57
C LYS A 138 -11.56 -24.87 8.57
N ALA A 139 -11.31 -24.68 7.28
CA ALA A 139 -12.28 -24.88 6.21
C ALA A 139 -12.16 -26.26 5.54
N SER A 140 -11.19 -27.07 5.99
CA SER A 140 -10.99 -28.47 5.58
C SER A 140 -11.46 -29.42 6.67
#